data_5a483a616092e1bd6806c7e5fabd0702
#
_entry.id   5a483a616092e1bd6806c7e5fabd0702
#
_cell.length_a   1.000
_cell.length_b   1.000
_cell.length_c   1.000
_cell.angle_alpha   90.00
_cell.angle_beta   90.00
_cell.angle_gamma   90.00
#
_symmetry.space_group_name_H-M   'P 1'
#
loop_
_entity.id
_entity.type
_entity.pdbx_description
1 polymer ?
#
loop_
_entity_poly.entity_id
_entity_poly.type
_entity_poly.pdbx_seq_one_letter_code
_entity_poly.pdbx_strand_id
1 'polypeptide(L)'
;MKTIYPFMGLALCSVTAQAQEKPNFLIIQCDHLTQRVVGAYGQTQGCTLPIDEVASRGVIFSNAYVGCPLSQPSRAALWSGMMPHQTNVRSNSSEPINTPIPENVPTLGSLFSENGYEAVHFGKTHDMGSLRGFKHKEPVAKPFTDPEFPVNNDSFLDVGTCEDVVSYLSNPSENPFICIADFQNPHN
;
A
#
# COMPACT_ATOMS: atom_id res chain seq x y z
N MET A 1 24.79 -62.61 -39.81
CA MET A 1 24.94 -61.18 -39.56
C MET A 1 23.81 -60.70 -38.63
N LYS A 2 24.10 -60.39 -37.37
CA LYS A 2 23.10 -59.93 -36.42
C LYS A 2 23.32 -58.37 -36.30
N THR A 3 22.31 -57.64 -36.78
CA THR A 3 22.31 -56.18 -36.73
C THR A 3 21.89 -55.71 -35.31
N ILE A 4 22.79 -55.01 -34.57
CA ILE A 4 22.53 -54.46 -33.26
C ILE A 4 22.07 -53.02 -33.51
N TYR A 5 20.84 -52.68 -33.13
CA TYR A 5 20.35 -51.28 -33.11
C TYR A 5 20.74 -50.65 -31.79
N PRO A 6 21.41 -49.48 -31.80
CA PRO A 6 21.68 -48.77 -30.57
C PRO A 6 20.40 -48.09 -30.06
N PHE A 7 20.01 -48.41 -28.82
CA PHE A 7 18.94 -47.75 -28.09
C PHE A 7 19.46 -46.33 -27.67
N MET A 8 18.97 -45.31 -28.35
CA MET A 8 19.25 -43.91 -27.99
C MET A 8 18.30 -43.52 -26.86
N GLY A 9 18.82 -43.54 -25.61
CA GLY A 9 18.08 -43.10 -24.42
C GLY A 9 17.86 -41.61 -24.49
N LEU A 10 16.58 -41.16 -24.61
CA LEU A 10 16.18 -39.79 -24.42
C LEU A 10 16.27 -39.46 -22.92
N ALA A 11 17.30 -38.69 -22.52
CA ALA A 11 17.36 -38.09 -21.18
C ALA A 11 16.35 -36.94 -21.13
N LEU A 12 15.20 -37.15 -20.49
CA LEU A 12 14.29 -36.07 -20.11
C LEU A 12 14.99 -35.25 -19.00
N CYS A 13 15.56 -34.11 -19.38
CA CYS A 13 15.89 -33.09 -18.40
C CYS A 13 14.58 -32.47 -17.91
N SER A 14 14.08 -32.89 -16.74
CA SER A 14 13.04 -32.20 -16.02
C SER A 14 13.62 -30.87 -15.52
N VAL A 15 13.34 -29.80 -16.24
CA VAL A 15 13.53 -28.42 -15.72
C VAL A 15 12.48 -28.24 -14.65
N THR A 16 12.86 -28.40 -13.40
CA THR A 16 12.04 -27.94 -12.28
C THR A 16 11.99 -26.43 -12.35
N ALA A 17 10.91 -25.86 -12.88
CA ALA A 17 10.63 -24.46 -12.73
C ALA A 17 10.48 -24.21 -11.22
N GLN A 18 11.49 -23.61 -10.61
CA GLN A 18 11.42 -23.13 -9.24
C GLN A 18 10.38 -22.01 -9.25
N ALA A 19 9.25 -22.24 -8.59
CA ALA A 19 8.24 -21.20 -8.45
C ALA A 19 8.91 -20.00 -7.75
N GLN A 20 8.94 -18.87 -8.43
CA GLN A 20 9.46 -17.64 -7.85
C GLN A 20 8.59 -17.30 -6.64
N GLU A 21 9.22 -17.16 -5.48
CA GLU A 21 8.50 -16.73 -4.27
C GLU A 21 7.84 -15.38 -4.53
N LYS A 22 6.56 -15.27 -4.20
CA LYS A 22 5.80 -14.04 -4.35
C LYS A 22 6.31 -13.01 -3.34
N PRO A 23 6.69 -11.79 -3.76
CA PRO A 23 7.18 -10.78 -2.83
C PRO A 23 6.04 -10.23 -1.96
N ASN A 24 6.38 -9.81 -0.75
CA ASN A 24 5.48 -9.02 0.09
C ASN A 24 5.52 -7.55 -0.33
N PHE A 25 4.39 -6.86 -0.16
CA PHE A 25 4.27 -5.43 -0.45
C PHE A 25 3.85 -4.67 0.80
N LEU A 26 4.59 -3.61 1.13
CA LEU A 26 4.21 -2.63 2.14
C LEU A 26 4.08 -1.26 1.47
N ILE A 27 2.89 -0.70 1.52
CA ILE A 27 2.60 0.65 1.02
C ILE A 27 2.38 1.56 2.23
N ILE A 28 3.23 2.57 2.37
CA ILE A 28 3.09 3.59 3.41
C ILE A 28 2.61 4.87 2.75
N GLN A 29 1.46 5.37 3.17
CA GLN A 29 0.85 6.58 2.63
C GLN A 29 0.65 7.60 3.75
N CYS A 30 1.04 8.86 3.49
CA CYS A 30 0.79 10.01 4.37
C CYS A 30 -0.15 10.98 3.65
N ASP A 31 -1.19 11.44 4.35
CA ASP A 31 -2.13 12.40 3.77
C ASP A 31 -1.56 13.83 3.85
N HIS A 32 -1.61 14.58 2.76
CA HIS A 32 -1.09 15.94 2.63
C HIS A 32 0.44 16.10 2.78
N LEU A 33 1.22 15.02 2.81
CA LEU A 33 2.68 15.16 2.87
C LEU A 33 3.20 15.76 1.56
N THR A 34 3.73 16.97 1.67
CA THR A 34 4.28 17.69 0.51
C THR A 34 5.76 17.36 0.31
N GLN A 35 6.17 17.18 -0.95
CA GLN A 35 7.58 17.04 -1.33
C GLN A 35 8.49 18.13 -0.73
N ARG A 36 7.93 19.32 -0.49
CA ARG A 36 8.67 20.50 0.00
C ARG A 36 9.21 20.36 1.42
N VAL A 37 8.81 19.36 2.18
CA VAL A 37 9.28 19.13 3.56
C VAL A 37 10.04 17.80 3.71
N VAL A 38 10.22 17.07 2.62
CA VAL A 38 10.88 15.76 2.64
C VAL A 38 12.36 15.90 2.26
N GLY A 39 13.27 15.45 3.14
CA GLY A 39 14.72 15.57 2.99
C GLY A 39 15.27 14.91 1.73
N ALA A 40 14.73 13.74 1.35
CA ALA A 40 15.12 13.03 0.14
C ALA A 40 14.93 13.86 -1.15
N TYR A 41 14.11 14.89 -1.13
CA TYR A 41 13.95 15.86 -2.22
C TYR A 41 14.77 17.14 -2.03
N GLY A 42 15.76 17.14 -1.13
CA GLY A 42 16.69 18.25 -0.91
C GLY A 42 16.22 19.28 0.12
N GLN A 43 15.20 18.98 0.94
CA GLN A 43 14.74 19.87 1.98
C GLN A 43 15.54 19.68 3.28
N THR A 44 15.80 20.76 4.00
CA THR A 44 16.61 20.74 5.23
C THR A 44 15.82 21.07 6.49
N GLN A 45 14.55 21.42 6.36
CA GLN A 45 13.71 21.91 7.47
C GLN A 45 12.74 20.87 8.03
N GLY A 46 12.62 19.68 7.38
CA GLY A 46 11.72 18.63 7.82
C GLY A 46 12.43 17.54 8.63
N CYS A 47 11.71 16.95 9.58
CA CYS A 47 12.18 15.76 10.28
C CYS A 47 11.69 14.49 9.53
N THR A 48 12.32 14.15 8.42
CA THR A 48 11.92 13.03 7.54
C THR A 48 12.98 11.94 7.45
N LEU A 49 13.89 11.87 8.45
CA LEU A 49 15.01 10.93 8.45
C LEU A 49 14.62 9.47 8.13
N PRO A 50 13.53 8.90 8.67
CA PRO A 50 13.14 7.52 8.30
C PRO A 50 12.74 7.38 6.83
N ILE A 51 12.04 8.38 6.27
CA ILE A 51 11.66 8.41 4.84
C ILE A 51 12.91 8.54 3.97
N ASP A 52 13.86 9.41 4.37
CA ASP A 52 15.10 9.66 3.67
C ASP A 52 16.00 8.42 3.67
N GLU A 53 16.00 7.66 4.78
CA GLU A 53 16.72 6.39 4.87
C GLU A 53 16.15 5.34 3.89
N VAL A 54 14.83 5.20 3.80
CA VAL A 54 14.19 4.34 2.81
C VAL A 54 14.55 4.78 1.40
N ALA A 55 14.46 6.08 1.13
CA ALA A 55 14.77 6.67 -0.17
C ALA A 55 16.23 6.42 -0.58
N SER A 56 17.18 6.46 0.36
CA SER A 56 18.60 6.21 0.10
C SER A 56 18.91 4.79 -0.39
N ARG A 57 18.01 3.84 -0.14
CA ARG A 57 18.14 2.43 -0.51
C ARG A 57 17.22 2.01 -1.65
N GLY A 58 16.47 2.96 -2.20
CA GLY A 58 15.44 2.72 -3.20
C GLY A 58 15.51 3.66 -4.39
N VAL A 59 14.36 3.89 -5.01
CA VAL A 59 14.17 4.79 -6.14
C VAL A 59 13.31 5.97 -5.72
N ILE A 60 13.76 7.18 -6.06
CA ILE A 60 13.01 8.42 -5.82
C ILE A 60 12.37 8.87 -7.13
N PHE A 61 11.05 9.08 -7.12
CA PHE A 61 10.32 9.61 -8.26
C PHE A 61 10.20 11.14 -8.13
N SER A 62 11.02 11.88 -8.87
CA SER A 62 11.02 13.34 -8.84
C SER A 62 9.75 13.96 -9.43
N ASN A 63 9.08 13.26 -10.32
CA ASN A 63 7.87 13.70 -11.01
C ASN A 63 6.77 12.65 -10.85
N ALA A 64 6.08 12.66 -9.71
CA ALA A 64 4.91 11.84 -9.45
C ALA A 64 3.67 12.75 -9.34
N TYR A 65 2.57 12.34 -9.95
CA TYR A 65 1.33 13.12 -10.02
C TYR A 65 0.15 12.29 -9.55
N VAL A 66 -0.76 12.93 -8.84
CA VAL A 66 -2.04 12.34 -8.43
C VAL A 66 -3.13 12.65 -9.44
N GLY A 67 -4.09 11.75 -9.58
CA GLY A 67 -5.23 11.95 -10.50
C GLY A 67 -6.16 13.09 -10.08
N CYS A 68 -6.18 13.44 -8.79
CA CYS A 68 -6.91 14.57 -8.22
C CYS A 68 -6.24 14.95 -6.87
N PRO A 69 -6.02 16.24 -6.58
CA PRO A 69 -5.38 16.68 -5.32
C PRO A 69 -6.38 16.78 -4.16
N LEU A 70 -7.30 15.84 -4.04
CA LEU A 70 -8.26 15.68 -2.95
C LEU A 70 -8.20 14.24 -2.45
N SER A 71 -8.33 14.04 -1.13
CA SER A 71 -8.14 12.74 -0.48
C SER A 71 -8.97 11.62 -1.10
N GLN A 72 -10.30 11.75 -1.12
CA GLN A 72 -11.20 10.70 -1.56
C GLN A 72 -11.04 10.32 -3.05
N PRO A 73 -11.05 11.27 -4.01
CA PRO A 73 -10.84 10.90 -5.41
C PRO A 73 -9.42 10.43 -5.71
N SER A 74 -8.40 10.91 -4.99
CA SER A 74 -7.03 10.42 -5.12
C SER A 74 -6.92 8.96 -4.70
N ARG A 75 -7.50 8.58 -3.55
CA ARG A 75 -7.56 7.21 -3.04
C ARG A 75 -8.35 6.30 -3.97
N ALA A 76 -9.53 6.76 -4.40
CA ALA A 76 -10.33 6.03 -5.37
C ALA A 76 -9.55 5.73 -6.65
N ALA A 77 -8.82 6.71 -7.17
CA ALA A 77 -7.98 6.51 -8.37
C ALA A 77 -6.80 5.56 -8.10
N LEU A 78 -6.11 5.70 -6.97
CA LEU A 78 -4.95 4.90 -6.62
C LEU A 78 -5.30 3.41 -6.49
N TRP A 79 -6.37 3.10 -5.74
CA TRP A 79 -6.73 1.71 -5.43
C TRP A 79 -7.56 1.02 -6.52
N SER A 80 -8.20 1.76 -7.43
CA SER A 80 -8.93 1.20 -8.59
C SER A 80 -8.13 1.24 -9.89
N GLY A 81 -7.04 2.02 -9.97
CA GLY A 81 -6.32 2.27 -11.22
C GLY A 81 -7.10 3.11 -12.23
N MET A 82 -8.20 3.75 -11.82
CA MET A 82 -9.09 4.53 -12.69
C MET A 82 -9.08 6.02 -12.32
N MET A 83 -9.19 6.88 -13.32
CA MET A 83 -9.24 8.32 -13.07
C MET A 83 -10.58 8.74 -12.42
N PRO A 84 -10.62 9.87 -11.66
CA PRO A 84 -11.81 10.32 -10.95
C PRO A 84 -13.08 10.47 -11.78
N HIS A 85 -12.95 10.83 -13.06
CA HIS A 85 -14.10 10.92 -13.97
C HIS A 85 -14.66 9.55 -14.38
N GLN A 86 -13.86 8.49 -14.27
CA GLN A 86 -14.27 7.11 -14.56
C GLN A 86 -14.90 6.44 -13.34
N THR A 87 -14.36 6.72 -12.14
CA THR A 87 -14.87 6.19 -10.87
C THR A 87 -16.11 6.94 -10.39
N ASN A 88 -16.39 8.15 -10.92
CA ASN A 88 -17.38 9.10 -10.43
C ASN A 88 -17.14 9.59 -8.99
N VAL A 89 -15.93 9.39 -8.44
CA VAL A 89 -15.50 9.96 -7.17
C VAL A 89 -14.67 11.19 -7.47
N ARG A 90 -15.29 12.39 -7.36
CA ARG A 90 -14.71 13.65 -7.87
C ARG A 90 -14.44 14.69 -6.79
N SER A 91 -14.88 14.44 -5.57
CA SER A 91 -14.76 15.37 -4.44
C SER A 91 -14.60 14.61 -3.12
N ASN A 92 -14.46 15.33 -2.01
CA ASN A 92 -14.52 14.75 -0.67
C ASN A 92 -15.95 14.66 -0.11
N SER A 93 -16.95 14.74 -0.96
CA SER A 93 -18.35 14.65 -0.57
C SER A 93 -18.85 13.20 -0.65
N SER A 94 -19.86 12.88 0.15
CA SER A 94 -20.61 11.64 0.04
C SER A 94 -21.72 11.74 -1.02
N GLU A 95 -22.56 10.71 -1.10
CA GLU A 95 -23.75 10.73 -1.94
C GLU A 95 -24.65 11.96 -1.66
N PRO A 96 -25.34 12.50 -2.67
CA PRO A 96 -25.43 12.00 -4.06
C PRO A 96 -24.32 12.50 -4.99
N ILE A 97 -23.37 13.30 -4.51
CA ILE A 97 -22.33 13.93 -5.35
C ILE A 97 -21.33 12.88 -5.86
N ASN A 98 -20.89 12.01 -4.96
CA ASN A 98 -20.09 10.84 -5.31
C ASN A 98 -20.95 9.58 -5.15
N THR A 99 -20.62 8.56 -5.90
CA THR A 99 -21.16 7.21 -5.73
C THR A 99 -20.04 6.24 -5.43
N PRO A 100 -20.28 5.20 -4.62
CA PRO A 100 -19.29 4.15 -4.44
C PRO A 100 -18.83 3.56 -5.79
N ILE A 101 -17.58 3.17 -5.86
CA ILE A 101 -17.03 2.49 -7.04
C ILE A 101 -17.85 1.22 -7.29
N PRO A 102 -18.35 1.01 -8.53
CA PRO A 102 -19.17 -0.16 -8.85
C PRO A 102 -18.48 -1.48 -8.49
N GLU A 103 -19.22 -2.47 -8.02
CA GLU A 103 -18.67 -3.74 -7.56
C GLU A 103 -17.93 -4.54 -8.64
N ASN A 104 -18.28 -4.34 -9.89
CA ASN A 104 -17.62 -4.98 -11.03
C ASN A 104 -16.29 -4.32 -11.43
N VAL A 105 -15.92 -3.21 -10.82
CA VAL A 105 -14.62 -2.58 -11.02
C VAL A 105 -13.59 -3.30 -10.13
N PRO A 106 -12.54 -3.91 -10.69
CA PRO A 106 -11.48 -4.50 -9.88
C PRO A 106 -10.75 -3.42 -9.09
N THR A 107 -10.37 -3.78 -7.86
CA THR A 107 -9.56 -2.93 -7.00
C THR A 107 -8.23 -3.60 -6.71
N LEU A 108 -7.24 -2.84 -6.27
CA LEU A 108 -5.95 -3.41 -5.88
C LEU A 108 -6.12 -4.55 -4.87
N GLY A 109 -6.96 -4.36 -3.84
CA GLY A 109 -7.22 -5.37 -2.83
C GLY A 109 -7.87 -6.63 -3.39
N SER A 110 -8.87 -6.49 -4.30
CA SER A 110 -9.52 -7.65 -4.90
C SER A 110 -8.56 -8.44 -5.78
N LEU A 111 -7.76 -7.74 -6.60
CA LEU A 111 -6.78 -8.39 -7.48
C LEU A 111 -5.71 -9.15 -6.68
N PHE A 112 -5.18 -8.58 -5.60
CA PHE A 112 -4.21 -9.26 -4.77
C PHE A 112 -4.82 -10.46 -4.04
N SER A 113 -6.02 -10.31 -3.45
CA SER A 113 -6.71 -11.40 -2.76
C SER A 113 -7.04 -12.58 -3.69
N GLU A 114 -7.51 -12.31 -4.90
CA GLU A 114 -7.79 -13.32 -5.93
C GLU A 114 -6.53 -14.06 -6.38
N ASN A 115 -5.37 -13.45 -6.23
CA ASN A 115 -4.08 -14.06 -6.56
C ASN A 115 -3.36 -14.66 -5.33
N GLY A 116 -4.06 -14.90 -4.23
CA GLY A 116 -3.55 -15.62 -3.06
C GLY A 116 -2.66 -14.79 -2.14
N TYR A 117 -2.77 -13.48 -2.18
CA TYR A 117 -2.17 -12.60 -1.18
C TYR A 117 -3.13 -12.35 -0.01
N GLU A 118 -2.59 -12.18 1.16
CA GLU A 118 -3.33 -11.55 2.24
C GLU A 118 -3.29 -10.03 2.04
N ALA A 119 -4.45 -9.43 1.74
CA ALA A 119 -4.57 -7.99 1.57
C ALA A 119 -5.11 -7.36 2.86
N VAL A 120 -4.30 -6.50 3.49
CA VAL A 120 -4.63 -5.82 4.76
C VAL A 120 -4.43 -4.32 4.66
N HIS A 121 -5.29 -3.57 5.33
CA HIS A 121 -5.25 -2.11 5.38
C HIS A 121 -5.41 -1.63 6.82
N PHE A 122 -4.58 -0.69 7.22
CA PHE A 122 -4.59 -0.03 8.51
C PHE A 122 -4.66 1.49 8.33
N GLY A 123 -5.46 2.17 9.13
CA GLY A 123 -5.51 3.62 9.16
C GLY A 123 -6.63 4.23 8.33
N LYS A 124 -6.37 5.38 7.71
CA LYS A 124 -7.38 6.22 7.06
C LYS A 124 -8.01 5.54 5.84
N THR A 125 -9.33 5.43 5.80
CA THR A 125 -10.09 4.90 4.65
C THR A 125 -10.43 5.99 3.61
N HIS A 126 -11.50 6.71 3.77
CA HIS A 126 -11.99 7.79 2.90
C HIS A 126 -11.97 7.42 1.39
N ASP A 127 -12.50 6.25 1.04
CA ASP A 127 -12.15 5.52 -0.18
C ASP A 127 -13.30 5.27 -1.17
N MET A 128 -14.56 5.45 -0.77
CA MET A 128 -15.76 5.17 -1.59
C MET A 128 -15.78 3.76 -2.22
N GLY A 129 -15.34 2.76 -1.45
CA GLY A 129 -15.33 1.36 -1.86
C GLY A 129 -14.10 0.93 -2.67
N SER A 130 -13.09 1.79 -2.81
CA SER A 130 -11.86 1.44 -3.52
C SER A 130 -10.93 0.49 -2.73
N LEU A 131 -11.11 0.40 -1.41
CA LEU A 131 -10.40 -0.57 -0.55
C LEU A 131 -11.03 -1.96 -0.53
N ARG A 132 -12.04 -2.22 -1.36
CA ARG A 132 -12.64 -3.57 -1.48
C ARG A 132 -11.56 -4.62 -1.72
N GLY A 133 -11.66 -5.76 -1.01
CA GLY A 133 -10.69 -6.84 -1.03
C GLY A 133 -9.61 -6.74 0.04
N PHE A 134 -9.42 -5.59 0.66
CA PHE A 134 -8.59 -5.47 1.86
C PHE A 134 -9.39 -5.81 3.12
N LYS A 135 -8.78 -6.56 4.04
CA LYS A 135 -9.21 -6.64 5.43
C LYS A 135 -8.80 -5.35 6.11
N HIS A 136 -9.77 -4.53 6.49
CA HIS A 136 -9.51 -3.24 7.12
C HIS A 136 -9.57 -3.34 8.65
N LYS A 137 -8.66 -2.62 9.33
CA LYS A 137 -8.72 -2.39 10.77
C LYS A 137 -8.78 -0.89 11.05
N GLU A 138 -9.87 -0.47 11.70
CA GLU A 138 -10.04 0.91 12.15
C GLU A 138 -8.97 1.29 13.18
N PRO A 139 -8.35 2.45 13.04
CA PRO A 139 -7.34 2.91 13.98
C PRO A 139 -7.98 3.32 15.31
N VAL A 140 -7.28 3.03 16.40
CA VAL A 140 -7.64 3.50 17.74
C VAL A 140 -6.65 4.59 18.15
N ALA A 141 -7.15 5.78 18.49
CA ALA A 141 -6.31 6.89 18.91
C ALA A 141 -5.53 6.54 20.19
N LYS A 142 -4.23 6.76 20.17
CA LYS A 142 -3.32 6.49 21.30
C LYS A 142 -2.44 7.71 21.59
N PRO A 143 -1.99 7.86 22.86
CA PRO A 143 -1.06 8.93 23.23
C PRO A 143 0.26 8.79 22.48
N PHE A 144 0.79 9.90 22.01
CA PHE A 144 2.16 9.95 21.52
C PHE A 144 3.11 10.21 22.70
N THR A 145 4.07 9.33 22.91
CA THR A 145 4.93 9.35 24.11
C THR A 145 6.42 9.49 23.78
N ASP A 146 6.76 10.03 22.63
CA ASP A 146 8.16 10.24 22.27
C ASP A 146 8.76 11.40 23.09
N PRO A 147 9.81 11.15 23.91
CA PRO A 147 10.42 12.20 24.73
C PRO A 147 11.19 13.25 23.92
N GLU A 148 11.60 12.97 22.69
CA GLU A 148 12.27 13.94 21.81
C GLU A 148 11.27 14.89 21.15
N PHE A 149 10.01 14.49 21.06
CA PHE A 149 8.92 15.28 20.47
C PHE A 149 7.72 15.35 21.41
N PRO A 150 7.85 16.07 22.55
CA PRO A 150 6.75 16.16 23.51
C PRO A 150 5.57 16.91 22.91
N VAL A 151 4.45 16.22 22.71
CA VAL A 151 3.16 16.79 22.35
C VAL A 151 2.22 16.71 23.56
N ASN A 152 1.34 17.68 23.72
CA ASN A 152 0.45 17.85 24.86
C ASN A 152 -0.57 16.67 24.95
N ASN A 153 -0.20 15.53 25.50
CA ASN A 153 -1.08 14.40 25.84
C ASN A 153 -2.23 14.08 24.85
N ASP A 154 -2.12 14.54 23.62
CA ASP A 154 -3.12 14.29 22.59
C ASP A 154 -3.01 12.86 22.09
N SER A 155 -4.15 12.24 21.88
CA SER A 155 -4.19 10.89 21.29
C SER A 155 -4.34 10.99 19.77
N PHE A 156 -3.48 10.34 19.06
CA PHE A 156 -3.43 10.36 17.59
C PHE A 156 -3.84 9.00 17.01
N LEU A 157 -4.64 9.04 15.96
CA LEU A 157 -5.03 7.83 15.20
C LEU A 157 -3.80 7.17 14.58
N ASP A 158 -2.83 7.94 14.14
CA ASP A 158 -1.62 7.45 13.48
C ASP A 158 -0.73 6.63 14.41
N VAL A 159 -0.73 6.92 15.73
CA VAL A 159 -0.03 6.08 16.72
C VAL A 159 -0.63 4.68 16.75
N GLY A 160 -1.96 4.59 16.81
CA GLY A 160 -2.65 3.31 16.77
C GLY A 160 -2.43 2.57 15.45
N THR A 161 -2.48 3.30 14.32
CA THR A 161 -2.17 2.74 13.00
C THR A 161 -0.75 2.16 12.95
N CYS A 162 0.24 2.91 13.46
CA CYS A 162 1.64 2.45 13.51
C CYS A 162 1.80 1.18 14.32
N GLU A 163 1.24 1.13 15.53
CA GLU A 163 1.31 -0.05 16.39
C GLU A 163 0.65 -1.27 15.75
N ASP A 164 -0.49 -1.10 15.12
CA ASP A 164 -1.20 -2.17 14.43
C ASP A 164 -0.41 -2.72 13.24
N VAL A 165 0.20 -1.85 12.45
CA VAL A 165 1.09 -2.24 11.33
C VAL A 165 2.32 -2.98 11.84
N VAL A 166 2.99 -2.45 12.87
CA VAL A 166 4.18 -3.10 13.46
C VAL A 166 3.83 -4.47 14.04
N SER A 167 2.68 -4.58 14.74
CA SER A 167 2.19 -5.85 15.27
C SER A 167 1.94 -6.87 14.14
N TYR A 168 1.30 -6.45 13.06
CA TYR A 168 1.05 -7.31 11.90
C TYR A 168 2.37 -7.77 11.24
N LEU A 169 3.29 -6.84 10.98
CA LEU A 169 4.57 -7.14 10.33
C LEU A 169 5.51 -8.00 11.20
N SER A 170 5.34 -7.96 12.53
CA SER A 170 6.10 -8.81 13.45
C SER A 170 5.64 -10.27 13.44
N ASN A 171 4.39 -10.52 13.04
CA ASN A 171 3.81 -11.85 12.98
C ASN A 171 2.90 -11.98 11.73
N PRO A 172 3.45 -11.84 10.51
CA PRO A 172 2.67 -11.93 9.29
C PRO A 172 2.15 -13.35 9.09
N SER A 173 1.12 -13.51 8.27
CA SER A 173 0.67 -14.82 7.84
C SER A 173 1.73 -15.54 7.00
N GLU A 174 1.58 -16.85 6.81
CA GLU A 174 2.46 -17.64 5.93
C GLU A 174 2.26 -17.29 4.44
N ASN A 175 1.14 -16.67 4.09
CA ASN A 175 0.85 -16.23 2.73
C ASN A 175 1.61 -14.93 2.41
N PRO A 176 1.97 -14.72 1.15
CA PRO A 176 2.45 -13.41 0.72
C PRO A 176 1.38 -12.34 1.01
N PHE A 177 1.80 -11.14 1.37
CA PHE A 177 0.86 -10.08 1.74
C PHE A 177 1.07 -8.79 0.95
N ILE A 178 -0.01 -8.01 0.85
CA ILE A 178 0.01 -6.59 0.58
C ILE A 178 -0.59 -5.87 1.79
N CYS A 179 0.22 -5.03 2.43
CA CYS A 179 -0.14 -4.24 3.60
C CYS A 179 -0.14 -2.76 3.24
N ILE A 180 -1.23 -2.06 3.52
CA ILE A 180 -1.31 -0.61 3.43
C ILE A 180 -1.31 -0.02 4.83
N ALA A 181 -0.35 0.85 5.11
CA ALA A 181 -0.27 1.70 6.29
C ALA A 181 -0.64 3.14 5.88
N ASP A 182 -1.83 3.58 6.22
CA ASP A 182 -2.41 4.83 5.72
C ASP A 182 -2.58 5.84 6.84
N PHE A 183 -1.61 6.77 6.92
CA PHE A 183 -1.52 7.78 7.97
C PHE A 183 -2.32 9.03 7.63
N GLN A 184 -2.96 9.60 8.66
CA GLN A 184 -3.71 10.85 8.50
C GLN A 184 -2.78 12.05 8.45
N ASN A 185 -1.70 12.06 9.23
CA ASN A 185 -0.77 13.18 9.27
C ASN A 185 0.10 13.25 8.00
N PRO A 186 0.50 14.51 7.63
CA PRO A 186 0.28 15.80 8.28
C PRO A 186 -1.04 16.51 7.90
N HIS A 187 -2.08 15.81 7.52
CA HIS A 187 -3.41 16.40 7.31
C HIS A 187 -3.97 16.98 8.62
N ASN A 188 -4.55 18.19 8.58
CA ASN A 188 -5.15 18.90 9.73
C ASN A 188 -6.48 18.27 10.16
#